data_90af0f0d47dcfa8027b116dac568c9e5
#
_entry.id   90af0f0d47dcfa8027b116dac568c9e5
#
_cell.length_a   1.000
_cell.length_b   1.000
_cell.length_c   1.000
_cell.angle_alpha   90.00
_cell.angle_beta   90.00
_cell.angle_gamma   90.00
#
_symmetry.space_group_name_H-M   'P 1'
#
loop_
_entity.id
_entity.type
_entity.pdbx_description
1 polymer ?
#
loop_
_entity_poly.entity_id
_entity_poly.type
_entity_poly.pdbx_seq_one_letter_code
_entity_poly.pdbx_strand_id
1 'polypeptide(L)'
;GLPHIYNDANDDGIKDYPDFNVRNYRYDVRFDWEPNPDLTLSLSHGYAWARNINITGIARYLADGWVYRYYQGRLRWKNFFLQTYLNSSYSGDPTHPTRNMATGGLIYDRSKKFSAQFQHSMELLKGDFRFVWGLDYFLTLPDTRGTILSDKRLTDRRDNNGTGEAGSPYIFADR
;
A
#
# COMPACT_ATOMS: atom_id res chain seq x y z
N GLY A 1 30.45 9.04 -7.64
CA GLY A 1 29.89 10.02 -6.73
C GLY A 1 28.66 9.49 -6.04
N LEU A 2 28.42 9.89 -4.82
CA LEU A 2 27.17 9.58 -4.10
C LEU A 2 25.99 10.23 -4.85
N PRO A 3 24.82 9.58 -4.83
CA PRO A 3 23.64 10.08 -5.54
C PRO A 3 23.25 11.50 -5.08
N HIS A 4 22.63 12.23 -5.97
CA HIS A 4 22.19 13.63 -5.79
C HIS A 4 21.33 13.91 -4.54
N ILE A 5 20.73 12.90 -3.95
CA ILE A 5 19.95 13.05 -2.70
C ILE A 5 20.78 13.48 -1.49
N TYR A 6 22.10 13.48 -1.64
CA TYR A 6 23.06 13.85 -0.58
C TYR A 6 23.71 15.19 -0.82
N ASN A 7 23.28 15.90 -1.84
CA ASN A 7 23.71 17.23 -2.12
C ASN A 7 22.62 18.19 -1.70
N ASP A 8 22.77 18.79 -0.52
CA ASP A 8 22.02 19.97 -0.10
C ASP A 8 20.53 19.92 -0.45
N ALA A 9 19.80 19.02 0.24
CA ALA A 9 18.38 18.78 -0.05
C ALA A 9 17.48 19.95 0.37
N ASN A 10 17.97 20.84 1.20
CA ASN A 10 17.29 22.04 1.68
C ASN A 10 17.84 23.35 1.10
N ASP A 11 18.86 23.26 0.23
CA ASP A 11 19.49 24.40 -0.47
C ASP A 11 20.12 25.44 0.49
N ASP A 12 20.68 24.97 1.61
CA ASP A 12 21.35 25.83 2.60
C ASP A 12 22.86 25.93 2.38
N GLY A 13 23.39 25.35 1.33
CA GLY A 13 24.80 25.33 0.99
C GLY A 13 25.64 24.30 1.76
N ILE A 14 25.01 23.50 2.60
CA ILE A 14 25.64 22.44 3.37
C ILE A 14 25.27 21.08 2.77
N LYS A 15 26.23 20.18 2.61
CA LYS A 15 25.93 18.83 2.15
C LYS A 15 25.16 18.06 3.19
N ASP A 16 23.93 17.72 2.87
CA ASP A 16 23.13 16.84 3.70
C ASP A 16 23.63 15.39 3.56
N TYR A 17 23.90 14.79 4.70
CA TYR A 17 24.13 13.35 4.75
C TYR A 17 22.82 12.66 5.08
N PRO A 18 22.52 11.50 4.45
CA PRO A 18 21.32 10.78 4.77
C PRO A 18 21.34 10.34 6.23
N ASP A 19 20.26 10.59 6.92
CA ASP A 19 20.04 10.02 8.22
C ASP A 19 19.69 8.53 8.07
N PHE A 20 20.66 7.68 8.35
CA PHE A 20 20.49 6.22 8.32
C PHE A 20 19.80 5.65 9.56
N ASN A 21 19.25 6.48 10.42
CA ASN A 21 18.49 6.01 11.57
C ASN A 21 17.25 5.25 11.11
N VAL A 22 17.23 3.98 11.39
CA VAL A 22 16.08 3.12 11.15
C VAL A 22 15.12 3.25 12.34
N ARG A 23 13.88 3.61 12.05
CA ARG A 23 12.80 3.68 13.04
C ARG A 23 11.56 3.02 12.48
N ASN A 24 10.99 2.12 13.25
CA ASN A 24 9.76 1.44 12.86
C ASN A 24 8.82 1.41 14.05
N TYR A 25 7.58 1.81 13.81
CA TYR A 25 6.49 1.72 14.78
C TYR A 25 5.39 0.87 14.19
N ARG A 26 4.87 -0.04 14.99
CA ARG A 26 3.76 -0.88 14.59
C ARG A 26 2.83 -1.13 15.75
N TYR A 27 1.55 -1.11 15.48
CA TYR A 27 0.54 -1.63 16.40
C TYR A 27 -0.55 -2.37 15.63
N ASP A 28 -1.19 -3.29 16.32
CA ASP A 28 -2.36 -4.04 15.89
C ASP A 28 -3.37 -4.02 17.02
N VAL A 29 -4.63 -3.76 16.68
CA VAL A 29 -5.75 -3.79 17.62
C VAL A 29 -6.82 -4.69 17.03
N ARG A 30 -7.37 -5.54 17.87
CA ARG A 30 -8.47 -6.42 17.52
C ARG A 30 -9.56 -6.35 18.58
N PHE A 31 -10.79 -6.32 18.11
CA PHE A 31 -12.00 -6.41 18.91
C PHE A 31 -12.81 -7.62 18.43
N ASP A 32 -13.17 -8.50 19.35
CA ASP A 32 -14.05 -9.63 19.10
C ASP A 32 -15.31 -9.50 19.93
N TRP A 33 -16.45 -9.74 19.31
CA TRP A 33 -17.75 -9.69 19.94
C TRP A 33 -18.56 -10.93 19.57
N GLU A 34 -18.94 -11.68 20.60
CA GLU A 34 -19.63 -12.96 20.48
C GLU A 34 -20.85 -12.97 21.43
N PRO A 35 -21.94 -12.31 21.04
CA PRO A 35 -23.13 -12.19 21.89
C PRO A 35 -23.87 -13.53 22.09
N ASN A 36 -23.68 -14.45 21.17
CA ASN A 36 -24.23 -15.79 21.21
C ASN A 36 -23.42 -16.75 20.33
N PRO A 37 -23.61 -18.09 20.43
CA PRO A 37 -22.84 -19.08 19.67
C PRO A 37 -22.94 -18.94 18.13
N ASP A 38 -24.04 -18.35 17.66
CA ASP A 38 -24.30 -18.21 16.23
C ASP A 38 -23.69 -17.00 15.59
N LEU A 39 -23.24 -16.01 16.39
CA LEU A 39 -22.76 -14.73 15.88
C LEU A 39 -21.39 -14.39 16.44
N THR A 40 -20.43 -14.22 15.56
CA THR A 40 -19.09 -13.68 15.87
C THR A 40 -18.82 -12.51 14.96
N LEU A 41 -18.47 -11.36 15.54
CA LEU A 41 -17.94 -10.19 14.84
C LEU A 41 -16.52 -9.94 15.31
N SER A 42 -15.58 -9.86 14.37
CA SER A 42 -14.20 -9.47 14.64
C SER A 42 -13.85 -8.25 13.81
N LEU A 43 -13.32 -7.23 14.46
CA LEU A 43 -12.80 -6.03 13.84
C LEU A 43 -11.33 -5.90 14.17
N SER A 44 -10.49 -5.66 13.16
CA SER A 44 -9.05 -5.48 13.36
C SER A 44 -8.56 -4.26 12.60
N HIS A 45 -7.62 -3.57 13.21
CA HIS A 45 -6.90 -2.46 12.61
C HIS A 45 -5.42 -2.58 12.93
N GLY A 46 -4.60 -2.45 11.90
CA GLY A 46 -3.16 -2.37 12.07
C GLY A 46 -2.59 -1.14 11.38
N TYR A 47 -1.54 -0.66 11.97
CA TYR A 47 -0.77 0.48 11.51
C TYR A 47 0.71 0.18 11.61
N ALA A 48 1.47 0.52 10.57
CA ALA A 48 2.91 0.47 10.58
C ALA A 48 3.46 1.76 9.97
N TRP A 49 4.39 2.36 10.65
CA TRP A 49 5.17 3.50 10.18
C TRP A 49 6.63 3.10 10.12
N ALA A 50 7.30 3.44 9.02
CA ALA A 50 8.68 3.06 8.80
C ALA A 50 9.51 4.24 8.28
N ARG A 51 10.67 4.38 8.87
CA ARG A 51 11.80 5.14 8.35
C ARG A 51 12.96 4.17 8.15
N ASN A 52 13.24 3.82 6.92
CA ASN A 52 14.26 2.83 6.60
C ASN A 52 14.72 2.92 5.15
N ILE A 53 15.74 2.14 4.83
CA ILE A 53 16.17 1.92 3.46
C ILE A 53 15.58 0.61 2.98
N ASN A 54 14.72 0.69 1.97
CA ASN A 54 14.19 -0.46 1.28
C ASN A 54 15.04 -0.77 0.05
N ILE A 55 15.48 -2.01 -0.05
CA ILE A 55 16.19 -2.52 -1.22
C ILE A 55 15.26 -3.48 -1.94
N THR A 56 14.94 -3.16 -3.17
CA THR A 56 14.16 -4.01 -4.07
C THR A 56 15.05 -4.49 -5.21
N GLY A 57 14.56 -5.43 -6.02
CA GLY A 57 15.27 -5.90 -7.20
C GLY A 57 15.56 -4.83 -8.25
N ILE A 58 14.85 -3.71 -8.21
CA ILE A 58 14.93 -2.64 -9.21
C ILE A 58 15.52 -1.34 -8.68
N ALA A 59 15.44 -1.09 -7.37
CA ALA A 59 15.94 0.17 -6.81
C ALA A 59 16.17 0.11 -5.30
N ARG A 60 16.87 1.14 -4.78
CA ARG A 60 16.99 1.43 -3.36
C ARG A 60 16.19 2.67 -3.05
N TYR A 61 15.35 2.61 -2.03
CA TYR A 61 14.49 3.71 -1.60
C TYR A 61 14.82 4.10 -0.18
N LEU A 62 14.95 5.38 0.06
CA LEU A 62 14.95 5.94 1.40
C LEU A 62 13.50 6.30 1.75
N ALA A 63 12.87 5.48 2.56
CA ALA A 63 11.56 5.75 3.10
C ALA A 63 11.70 6.62 4.35
N ASP A 64 11.07 7.79 4.36
CA ASP A 64 11.04 8.66 5.53
C ASP A 64 9.59 8.93 5.90
N GLY A 65 9.01 8.00 6.65
CA GLY A 65 7.61 8.08 7.05
C GLY A 65 6.65 7.26 6.19
N TRP A 66 7.10 6.15 5.66
CA TRP A 66 6.20 5.24 4.94
C TRP A 66 5.18 4.62 5.89
N VAL A 67 3.90 4.69 5.53
CA VAL A 67 2.80 4.20 6.35
C VAL A 67 2.03 3.11 5.64
N TYR A 68 1.81 2.01 6.33
CA TYR A 68 0.84 0.98 5.97
C TYR A 68 -0.27 0.94 7.01
N ARG A 69 -1.51 0.83 6.53
CA ARG A 69 -2.69 0.65 7.38
C ARG A 69 -3.55 -0.45 6.81
N TYR A 70 -4.13 -1.25 7.69
CA TYR A 70 -5.19 -2.16 7.28
C TYR A 70 -6.38 -2.07 8.23
N TYR A 71 -7.52 -2.38 7.67
CA TYR A 71 -8.78 -2.54 8.37
C TYR A 71 -9.38 -3.86 7.92
N GLN A 72 -9.80 -4.68 8.86
CA GLN A 72 -10.41 -5.96 8.57
C GLN A 72 -11.67 -6.12 9.40
N GLY A 73 -12.75 -6.53 8.75
CA GLY A 73 -13.98 -6.95 9.38
C GLY A 73 -14.28 -8.41 9.03
N ARG A 74 -14.64 -9.21 10.00
CA ARG A 74 -15.12 -10.58 9.84
C ARG A 74 -16.42 -10.73 10.56
N LEU A 75 -17.41 -11.30 9.89
CA LEU A 75 -18.70 -11.66 10.44
C LEU A 75 -18.94 -13.12 10.14
N ARG A 76 -19.20 -13.89 11.18
CA ARG A 76 -19.76 -15.24 11.09
C ARG A 76 -21.14 -15.22 11.73
N TRP A 77 -22.14 -15.54 10.97
CA TRP A 77 -23.51 -15.66 11.45
C TRP A 77 -24.12 -16.94 10.94
N LYS A 78 -24.31 -17.90 11.86
CA LYS A 78 -24.76 -19.24 11.50
C LYS A 78 -23.90 -19.85 10.39
N ASN A 79 -24.50 -20.01 9.22
CA ASN A 79 -23.89 -20.59 8.03
C ASN A 79 -23.29 -19.54 7.08
N PHE A 80 -23.35 -18.26 7.46
CA PHE A 80 -22.80 -17.16 6.68
C PHE A 80 -21.44 -16.73 7.21
N PHE A 81 -20.54 -16.45 6.29
CA PHE A 81 -19.26 -15.82 6.56
C PHE A 81 -19.08 -14.65 5.63
N LEU A 82 -18.72 -13.51 6.18
CA LEU A 82 -18.34 -12.33 5.45
C LEU A 82 -17.01 -11.83 6.00
N GLN A 83 -16.07 -11.55 5.11
CA GLN A 83 -14.82 -10.88 5.45
C GLN A 83 -14.60 -9.71 4.51
N THR A 84 -14.21 -8.59 5.07
CA THR A 84 -13.76 -7.42 4.30
C THR A 84 -12.37 -7.03 4.76
N TYR A 85 -11.55 -6.56 3.84
CA TYR A 85 -10.20 -6.12 4.10
C TYR A 85 -9.87 -4.89 3.26
N LEU A 86 -9.40 -3.84 3.89
CA LEU A 86 -8.89 -2.65 3.24
C LEU A 86 -7.45 -2.43 3.67
N ASN A 87 -6.55 -2.39 2.72
CA ASN A 87 -5.16 -2.00 2.92
C ASN A 87 -4.91 -0.66 2.24
N SER A 88 -4.15 0.20 2.87
CA SER A 88 -3.68 1.46 2.30
C SER A 88 -2.20 1.66 2.54
N SER A 89 -1.52 2.15 1.52
CA SER A 89 -0.12 2.53 1.54
C SER A 89 0.00 4.04 1.39
N TYR A 90 0.98 4.62 2.05
CA TYR A 90 1.28 6.04 1.98
C TYR A 90 2.78 6.26 2.11
N SER A 91 3.39 6.88 1.12
CA SER A 91 4.84 6.99 0.97
C SER A 91 5.51 8.14 1.75
N GLY A 92 4.79 8.74 2.67
CA GLY A 92 5.26 9.89 3.43
C GLY A 92 4.65 11.21 2.97
N ASP A 93 4.82 12.23 3.78
CA ASP A 93 4.34 13.58 3.47
C ASP A 93 5.38 14.41 2.66
N PRO A 94 5.00 15.58 2.13
CA PRO A 94 5.92 16.41 1.36
C PRO A 94 7.17 16.88 2.12
N THR A 95 7.13 16.92 3.45
CA THR A 95 8.27 17.34 4.28
C THR A 95 9.27 16.20 4.49
N HIS A 96 8.79 14.95 4.44
CA HIS A 96 9.58 13.75 4.62
C HIS A 96 9.25 12.73 3.53
N PRO A 97 9.56 13.03 2.27
CA PRO A 97 9.17 12.18 1.16
C PRO A 97 10.09 10.97 1.02
N THR A 98 9.52 9.86 0.62
CA THR A 98 10.31 8.72 0.16
C THR A 98 11.01 9.07 -1.16
N ARG A 99 12.29 8.71 -1.27
CA ARG A 99 13.10 8.99 -2.46
C ARG A 99 13.85 7.77 -2.95
N ASN A 100 14.04 7.71 -4.25
CA ASN A 100 14.96 6.78 -4.88
C ASN A 100 16.40 7.24 -4.61
N MET A 101 17.21 6.36 -4.03
CA MET A 101 18.58 6.68 -3.63
C MET A 101 19.54 6.84 -4.83
N ALA A 102 19.20 6.30 -5.99
CA ALA A 102 20.04 6.42 -7.17
C ALA A 102 19.77 7.70 -7.96
N THR A 103 18.51 8.12 -8.03
CA THR A 103 18.09 9.24 -8.88
C THR A 103 17.70 10.49 -8.10
N GLY A 104 17.49 10.37 -6.79
CA GLY A 104 16.89 11.42 -5.96
C GLY A 104 15.39 11.63 -6.19
N GLY A 105 14.81 10.92 -7.15
CA GLY A 105 13.42 11.09 -7.53
C GLY A 105 12.45 10.74 -6.41
N LEU A 106 11.39 11.53 -6.30
CA LEU A 106 10.31 11.29 -5.34
C LEU A 106 9.58 9.98 -5.65
N ILE A 107 9.26 9.26 -4.60
CA ILE A 107 8.39 8.09 -4.67
C ILE A 107 7.06 8.45 -4.04
N TYR A 108 6.04 8.44 -4.84
CA TYR A 108 4.68 8.70 -4.42
C TYR A 108 3.88 7.40 -4.42
N ASP A 109 3.20 7.11 -3.33
CA ASP A 109 2.27 5.98 -3.22
C ASP A 109 1.12 6.33 -2.26
N ARG A 110 -0.09 6.31 -2.77
CA ARG A 110 -1.33 6.39 -2.00
C ARG A 110 -2.30 5.29 -2.41
N SER A 111 -1.74 4.15 -2.76
CA SER A 111 -2.48 3.01 -3.25
C SER A 111 -3.36 2.39 -2.18
N LYS A 112 -4.49 1.84 -2.62
CA LYS A 112 -5.43 1.11 -1.77
C LYS A 112 -5.78 -0.23 -2.39
N LYS A 113 -5.98 -1.23 -1.55
CA LYS A 113 -6.52 -2.54 -1.93
C LYS A 113 -7.71 -2.86 -1.04
N PHE A 114 -8.82 -3.16 -1.66
CA PHE A 114 -10.01 -3.62 -0.99
C PHE A 114 -10.31 -5.05 -1.43
N SER A 115 -10.69 -5.90 -0.50
CA SER A 115 -11.26 -7.20 -0.80
C SER A 115 -12.49 -7.45 0.07
N ALA A 116 -13.45 -8.15 -0.49
CA ALA A 116 -14.62 -8.66 0.22
C ALA A 116 -14.82 -10.12 -0.19
N GLN A 117 -15.05 -10.97 0.79
CA GLN A 117 -15.32 -12.37 0.61
C GLN A 117 -16.62 -12.71 1.33
N PHE A 118 -17.54 -13.33 0.62
CA PHE A 118 -18.77 -13.86 1.16
C PHE A 118 -18.81 -15.37 0.96
N GLN A 119 -19.23 -16.10 1.97
CA GLN A 119 -19.41 -17.54 1.88
C GLN A 119 -20.68 -17.95 2.60
N HIS A 120 -21.41 -18.86 2.03
CA HIS A 120 -22.58 -19.47 2.64
C HIS A 120 -22.51 -20.99 2.50
N SER A 121 -22.78 -21.68 3.59
CA SER A 121 -22.90 -23.13 3.61
C SER A 121 -24.32 -23.54 3.95
N MET A 122 -24.82 -24.58 3.30
CA MET A 122 -26.12 -25.16 3.58
C MET A 122 -26.04 -26.68 3.60
N GLU A 123 -26.79 -27.28 4.48
CA GLU A 123 -26.97 -28.72 4.54
C GLU A 123 -28.21 -29.10 3.75
N LEU A 124 -28.06 -30.07 2.87
CA LEU A 124 -29.11 -30.60 2.03
C LEU A 124 -29.34 -32.07 2.38
N LEU A 125 -30.51 -32.60 2.05
CA LEU A 125 -30.90 -34.02 2.24
C LEU A 125 -30.68 -34.49 3.67
N LYS A 126 -31.17 -33.71 4.66
CA LYS A 126 -31.07 -33.99 6.11
C LYS A 126 -29.65 -34.15 6.65
N GLY A 127 -28.69 -33.46 5.97
CA GLY A 127 -27.32 -33.46 6.41
C GLY A 127 -26.37 -34.37 5.60
N ASP A 128 -26.91 -35.18 4.67
CA ASP A 128 -26.09 -36.05 3.83
C ASP A 128 -25.20 -35.29 2.86
N PHE A 129 -25.58 -34.04 2.50
CA PHE A 129 -24.80 -33.16 1.65
C PHE A 129 -24.60 -31.80 2.28
N ARG A 130 -23.34 -31.33 2.28
CA ARG A 130 -23.01 -29.97 2.61
C ARG A 130 -22.61 -29.22 1.33
N PHE A 131 -23.39 -28.24 0.95
CA PHE A 131 -23.12 -27.35 -0.17
C PHE A 131 -22.53 -26.04 0.33
N VAL A 132 -21.40 -25.61 -0.24
CA VAL A 132 -20.73 -24.35 0.09
C VAL A 132 -20.53 -23.58 -1.19
N TRP A 133 -20.93 -22.31 -1.18
CA TRP A 133 -20.71 -21.40 -2.27
C TRP A 133 -20.25 -20.04 -1.73
N GLY A 134 -19.63 -19.25 -2.57
CA GLY A 134 -19.11 -17.96 -2.15
C GLY A 134 -18.84 -17.03 -3.32
N LEU A 135 -18.55 -15.79 -2.97
CA LEU A 135 -18.19 -14.72 -3.89
C LEU A 135 -17.01 -13.94 -3.31
N ASP A 136 -16.00 -13.73 -4.14
CA ASP A 136 -14.85 -12.90 -3.83
C ASP A 136 -14.86 -11.67 -4.73
N TYR A 137 -14.63 -10.52 -4.12
CA TYR A 137 -14.48 -9.25 -4.82
C TYR A 137 -13.13 -8.62 -4.47
N PHE A 138 -12.40 -8.17 -5.48
CA PHE A 138 -11.11 -7.51 -5.33
C PHE A 138 -11.10 -6.20 -6.09
N LEU A 139 -10.64 -5.15 -5.43
CA LEU A 139 -10.45 -3.83 -6.03
C LEU A 139 -9.06 -3.32 -5.66
N THR A 140 -8.26 -3.00 -6.65
CA THR A 140 -6.96 -2.35 -6.46
C THR A 140 -7.04 -0.96 -7.09
N LEU A 141 -6.73 0.04 -6.29
CA LEU A 141 -6.69 1.45 -6.67
C LEU A 141 -5.25 1.93 -6.52
N PRO A 142 -4.41 1.75 -7.56
CA PRO A 142 -3.05 2.27 -7.55
C PRO A 142 -3.10 3.80 -7.69
N ASP A 143 -2.31 4.49 -6.88
CA ASP A 143 -2.05 5.92 -7.01
C ASP A 143 -0.57 6.15 -6.73
N THR A 144 0.25 6.01 -7.76
CA THR A 144 1.70 6.15 -7.70
C THR A 144 2.21 7.36 -8.47
N ARG A 145 1.33 8.08 -9.13
CA ARG A 145 1.66 9.21 -10.02
C ARG A 145 2.80 8.87 -10.98
N GLY A 146 2.86 7.62 -11.43
CA GLY A 146 3.92 7.14 -12.32
C GLY A 146 5.33 7.05 -11.73
N THR A 147 5.50 7.30 -10.44
CA THR A 147 6.83 7.26 -9.79
C THR A 147 7.35 5.85 -9.55
N ILE A 148 6.46 4.86 -9.46
CA ILE A 148 6.80 3.44 -9.27
C ILE A 148 6.47 2.64 -10.53
N LEU A 149 5.24 2.80 -11.01
CA LEU A 149 4.72 2.14 -12.20
C LEU A 149 4.19 3.19 -13.14
N SER A 150 4.32 2.98 -14.43
CA SER A 150 3.71 3.86 -15.42
C SER A 150 2.19 3.77 -15.33
N ASP A 151 1.53 4.87 -15.03
CA ASP A 151 0.07 4.98 -15.02
C ASP A 151 -0.50 5.09 -16.43
N LYS A 152 0.36 5.29 -17.43
CA LYS A 152 -0.02 5.41 -18.83
C LYS A 152 -0.10 4.05 -19.51
N ARG A 153 -1.00 3.94 -20.46
CA ARG A 153 -1.10 2.78 -21.34
C ARG A 153 0.16 2.64 -22.18
N LEU A 154 0.46 1.44 -22.65
CA LEU A 154 1.62 1.16 -23.51
C LEU A 154 1.71 2.07 -24.74
N THR A 155 0.59 2.54 -25.23
CA THR A 155 0.50 3.48 -26.37
C THR A 155 1.07 4.86 -26.05
N ASP A 156 1.02 5.26 -24.78
CA ASP A 156 1.49 6.55 -24.33
C ASP A 156 2.98 6.55 -23.98
N ARG A 157 3.64 5.39 -24.04
CA ARG A 157 5.07 5.27 -23.78
C ARG A 157 5.93 6.06 -24.75
N ARG A 158 5.43 6.31 -25.96
CA ARG A 158 6.16 7.08 -26.97
C ARG A 158 6.38 8.52 -26.52
N ASP A 159 5.41 9.09 -25.86
CA ASP A 159 5.48 10.48 -25.42
C ASP A 159 6.48 10.65 -24.29
N ASN A 160 6.67 9.63 -23.46
CA ASN A 160 7.69 9.64 -22.43
C ASN A 160 9.11 9.47 -22.97
N ASN A 161 9.26 8.81 -24.10
CA ASN A 161 10.54 8.67 -24.78
C ASN A 161 10.84 9.84 -25.69
N GLY A 162 9.82 10.57 -26.12
CA GLY A 162 9.96 11.67 -27.07
C GLY A 162 10.51 12.92 -26.45
N THR A 163 10.28 13.16 -25.21
CA THR A 163 10.76 14.38 -24.56
C THR A 163 12.22 14.30 -24.15
N GLY A 164 12.79 13.09 -24.14
CA GLY A 164 14.23 12.91 -23.87
C GLY A 164 14.71 13.52 -22.57
N GLU A 165 13.82 14.09 -21.81
CA GLU A 165 14.14 14.67 -20.52
C GLU A 165 14.34 13.55 -19.53
N ALA A 166 15.57 13.11 -19.53
CA ALA A 166 16.03 12.19 -18.51
C ALA A 166 15.72 12.79 -17.16
N GLY A 167 14.80 12.17 -16.46
CA GLY A 167 14.46 12.59 -15.12
C GLY A 167 13.20 13.42 -15.01
N SER A 168 12.56 13.72 -16.09
CA SER A 168 11.15 14.10 -15.99
C SER A 168 10.29 12.85 -16.02
N PRO A 169 10.34 12.10 -14.99
CA PRO A 169 9.62 10.88 -15.01
C PRO A 169 8.21 11.12 -15.26
N TYR A 170 7.76 12.19 -15.17
CA TYR A 170 6.62 12.04 -14.56
C TYR A 170 5.94 13.31 -14.42
N ILE A 171 5.91 13.93 -15.42
CA ILE A 171 4.94 14.94 -15.73
C ILE A 171 3.58 14.25 -15.85
N PHE A 172 3.24 13.54 -14.81
CA PHE A 172 1.89 13.06 -14.61
C PHE A 172 1.13 13.97 -13.68
N ALA A 173 1.66 15.15 -13.52
CA ALA A 173 1.16 16.11 -12.56
C ALA A 173 -0.19 16.71 -12.93
N ASP A 174 -0.65 16.51 -14.12
CA ASP A 174 -1.89 17.12 -14.60
C ASP A 174 -3.04 16.11 -14.58
N ARG A 175 -3.48 15.75 -13.38
CA ARG A 175 -4.82 15.23 -13.13
C ARG A 175 -5.41 15.87 -11.89
#